data_fd9475f11a65fb9a73fd0be5db4a1778
#
_entry.id   fd9475f11a65fb9a73fd0be5db4a1778
#
_cell.length_a   1.000
_cell.length_b   1.000
_cell.length_c   1.000
_cell.angle_alpha   90.00
_cell.angle_beta   90.00
_cell.angle_gamma   90.00
#
_symmetry.space_group_name_H-M   'P 1'
#
loop_
_entity.id
_entity.type
_entity.pdbx_description
1 polymer ?
#
loop_
_entity_poly.entity_id
_entity_poly.type
_entity_poly.pdbx_seq_one_letter_code
_entity_poly.pdbx_strand_id
1 'polypeptide(L)'
;EITTRLVGSEMCIRDSANIVKIIQYSLFTNKELCYNIMFSGVIGAATLTMAWFVQPLLIELETPTSWFGIIWTILNLTVGISALYSDKLDQRLGSLRMYAFILFFIVGGYIAVAFNISYVGLICLFFFYIVRGFATPILKGYINQITFSEMRATVLSIRNFIIRLMFAAMAPLVGWLHDLYSLSIALQATAAIIFVPGLLFLILQWRYSKKI
;
A
#
# COMPACT_ATOMS: atom_id res chain seq x y z
N GLU A 1 -9.30 45.46 -6.22
CA GLU A 1 -10.03 44.15 -6.17
C GLU A 1 -9.81 43.29 -7.41
N ILE A 2 -9.71 43.84 -8.61
CA ILE A 2 -9.47 43.11 -9.88
C ILE A 2 -8.04 42.56 -9.96
N THR A 3 -7.04 43.29 -9.49
CA THR A 3 -5.63 42.87 -9.48
C THR A 3 -5.37 41.68 -8.58
N THR A 4 -6.05 41.54 -7.43
CA THR A 4 -5.90 40.41 -6.50
C THR A 4 -6.49 39.11 -7.07
N ARG A 5 -7.53 39.18 -7.89
CA ARG A 5 -8.11 38.01 -8.58
C ARG A 5 -7.22 37.51 -9.73
N LEU A 6 -6.58 38.40 -10.48
CA LEU A 6 -5.66 38.03 -11.57
C LEU A 6 -4.38 37.39 -11.04
N VAL A 7 -3.80 37.94 -9.99
CA VAL A 7 -2.61 37.34 -9.34
C VAL A 7 -2.92 35.95 -8.77
N GLY A 8 -4.11 35.75 -8.20
CA GLY A 8 -4.55 34.44 -7.73
C GLY A 8 -4.76 33.41 -8.86
N SER A 9 -5.27 33.84 -10.03
CA SER A 9 -5.49 32.93 -11.17
C SER A 9 -4.19 32.55 -11.87
N GLU A 10 -3.25 33.48 -12.03
CA GLU A 10 -1.94 33.19 -12.62
C GLU A 10 -1.08 32.31 -11.71
N MET A 11 -1.14 32.51 -10.39
CA MET A 11 -0.49 31.64 -9.42
C MET A 11 -1.06 30.20 -9.48
N CYS A 12 -2.38 30.05 -9.57
CA CYS A 12 -3.06 28.76 -9.70
C CYS A 12 -2.71 28.02 -11.00
N ILE A 13 -2.59 28.72 -12.12
CA ILE A 13 -2.21 28.14 -13.42
C ILE A 13 -0.74 27.72 -13.41
N ARG A 14 0.12 28.51 -12.80
CA ARG A 14 1.54 28.20 -12.65
C ARG A 14 1.78 27.00 -11.72
N ASP A 15 1.00 26.88 -10.66
CA ASP A 15 1.04 25.74 -9.75
C ASP A 15 0.53 24.45 -10.39
N SER A 16 -0.54 24.51 -11.19
CA SER A 16 -1.05 23.34 -11.92
C SER A 16 -0.08 22.87 -12.99
N ALA A 17 0.60 23.76 -13.70
CA ALA A 17 1.66 23.42 -14.67
C ALA A 17 2.86 22.76 -13.97
N ASN A 18 3.20 23.19 -12.77
CA ASN A 18 4.25 22.56 -11.96
C ASN A 18 3.85 21.16 -11.48
N ILE A 19 2.59 20.96 -11.07
CA ILE A 19 2.07 19.64 -10.68
C ILE A 19 2.16 18.65 -11.84
N VAL A 20 1.76 19.03 -13.05
CA VAL A 20 1.86 18.17 -14.24
C VAL A 20 3.32 17.79 -14.52
N LYS A 21 4.25 18.73 -14.42
CA LYS A 21 5.69 18.45 -14.58
C LYS A 21 6.21 17.47 -13.52
N ILE A 22 5.76 17.59 -12.26
CA ILE A 22 6.13 16.67 -11.19
C ILE A 22 5.57 15.27 -11.45
N ILE A 23 4.33 15.16 -11.95
CA ILE A 23 3.74 13.88 -12.34
C ILE A 23 4.56 13.25 -13.48
N GLN A 24 4.87 14.00 -14.53
CA GLN A 24 5.69 13.51 -15.65
C GLN A 24 7.07 13.05 -15.18
N TYR A 25 7.74 13.85 -14.34
CA TYR A 25 9.02 13.49 -13.76
C TYR A 25 8.93 12.21 -12.95
N SER A 26 7.94 12.10 -12.06
CA SER A 26 7.82 11.01 -11.09
C SER A 26 7.43 9.68 -11.73
N LEU A 27 6.61 9.70 -12.79
CA LEU A 27 6.06 8.48 -13.39
C LEU A 27 6.77 8.07 -14.70
N PHE A 28 7.38 9.02 -15.42
CA PHE A 28 7.93 8.72 -16.75
C PHE A 28 9.42 9.02 -16.88
N THR A 29 9.93 10.06 -16.21
CA THR A 29 11.34 10.47 -16.38
C THR A 29 12.25 9.73 -15.40
N ASN A 30 11.91 9.72 -14.11
CA ASN A 30 12.71 9.05 -13.09
C ASN A 30 12.20 7.62 -12.86
N LYS A 31 12.86 6.63 -13.48
CA LYS A 31 12.46 5.21 -13.41
C LYS A 31 12.51 4.65 -11.99
N GLU A 32 13.51 5.03 -11.21
CA GLU A 32 13.63 4.57 -9.83
C GLU A 32 12.45 5.05 -9.00
N LEU A 33 12.12 6.32 -9.09
CA LEU A 33 10.98 6.91 -8.39
C LEU A 33 9.66 6.27 -8.84
N CYS A 34 9.50 6.06 -10.15
CA CYS A 34 8.34 5.39 -10.72
C CYS A 34 8.16 3.99 -10.13
N TYR A 35 9.22 3.15 -10.13
CA TYR A 35 9.13 1.79 -9.60
C TYR A 35 8.82 1.76 -8.10
N ASN A 36 9.40 2.69 -7.32
CA ASN A 36 9.10 2.86 -5.91
C ASN A 36 7.63 3.24 -5.67
N ILE A 37 7.11 4.20 -6.43
CA ILE A 37 5.71 4.64 -6.33
C ILE A 37 4.76 3.50 -6.70
N MET A 38 5.02 2.81 -7.79
CA MET A 38 4.16 1.72 -8.28
C MET A 38 4.17 0.53 -7.33
N PHE A 39 5.34 0.09 -6.86
CA PHE A 39 5.43 -0.96 -5.84
C PHE A 39 4.69 -0.56 -4.56
N SER A 40 4.93 0.65 -4.06
CA SER A 40 4.23 1.19 -2.91
C SER A 40 2.71 1.30 -3.15
N GLY A 41 2.29 1.55 -4.39
CA GLY A 41 0.91 1.55 -4.83
C GLY A 41 0.27 0.17 -4.67
N VAL A 42 0.92 -0.87 -5.18
CA VAL A 42 0.47 -2.28 -5.08
C VAL A 42 0.33 -2.70 -3.62
N ILE A 43 1.38 -2.48 -2.80
CA ILE A 43 1.34 -2.84 -1.38
C ILE A 43 0.30 -2.02 -0.61
N GLY A 44 0.17 -0.72 -0.93
CA GLY A 44 -0.84 0.14 -0.33
C GLY A 44 -2.27 -0.31 -0.66
N ALA A 45 -2.54 -0.65 -1.91
CA ALA A 45 -3.84 -1.19 -2.34
C ALA A 45 -4.12 -2.54 -1.65
N ALA A 46 -3.11 -3.43 -1.57
CA ALA A 46 -3.21 -4.67 -0.83
C ALA A 46 -3.64 -4.45 0.62
N THR A 47 -2.92 -3.60 1.34
CA THR A 47 -3.23 -3.35 2.76
C THR A 47 -4.59 -2.68 2.96
N LEU A 48 -5.04 -1.87 2.01
CA LEU A 48 -6.36 -1.25 2.03
C LEU A 48 -7.45 -2.29 1.79
N THR A 49 -7.27 -3.19 0.82
CA THR A 49 -8.21 -4.28 0.54
C THR A 49 -8.37 -5.22 1.74
N MET A 50 -7.26 -5.64 2.38
CA MET A 50 -7.36 -6.47 3.58
C MET A 50 -8.13 -5.75 4.70
N ALA A 51 -7.96 -4.45 4.85
CA ALA A 51 -8.71 -3.69 5.84
C ALA A 51 -10.23 -3.78 5.60
N TRP A 52 -10.69 -3.80 4.36
CA TRP A 52 -12.11 -4.00 4.04
C TRP A 52 -12.57 -5.44 4.30
N PHE A 53 -11.71 -6.44 4.13
CA PHE A 53 -12.04 -7.84 4.39
C PHE A 53 -12.01 -8.26 5.87
N VAL A 54 -11.53 -7.42 6.77
CA VAL A 54 -11.61 -7.69 8.21
C VAL A 54 -13.05 -7.89 8.66
N GLN A 55 -13.98 -7.04 8.21
CA GLN A 55 -15.40 -7.17 8.59
C GLN A 55 -16.05 -8.46 8.07
N PRO A 56 -15.98 -8.79 6.77
CA PRO A 56 -16.46 -10.11 6.29
C PRO A 56 -15.87 -11.29 7.05
N LEU A 57 -14.56 -11.26 7.36
CA LEU A 57 -13.94 -12.32 8.15
C LEU A 57 -14.56 -12.44 9.55
N LEU A 58 -14.78 -11.32 10.24
CA LEU A 58 -15.38 -11.34 11.57
C LEU A 58 -16.85 -11.80 11.55
N ILE A 59 -17.56 -11.52 10.47
CA ILE A 59 -18.94 -12.00 10.26
C ILE A 59 -18.94 -13.51 10.03
N GLU A 60 -18.06 -14.06 9.18
CA GLU A 60 -17.94 -15.50 8.97
C GLU A 60 -17.51 -16.27 10.23
N LEU A 61 -16.78 -15.60 11.15
CA LEU A 61 -16.41 -16.14 12.45
C LEU A 61 -17.53 -16.03 13.51
N GLU A 62 -18.71 -15.57 13.11
CA GLU A 62 -19.84 -15.32 14.02
C GLU A 62 -19.46 -14.45 15.23
N THR A 63 -18.49 -13.56 15.06
CA THR A 63 -17.98 -12.68 16.13
C THR A 63 -19.06 -11.66 16.51
N PRO A 64 -19.42 -11.51 17.79
CA PRO A 64 -20.36 -10.48 18.20
C PRO A 64 -19.90 -9.08 17.76
N THR A 65 -20.84 -8.28 17.24
CA THR A 65 -20.53 -6.93 16.70
C THR A 65 -19.91 -5.99 17.74
N SER A 66 -20.19 -6.21 19.03
CA SER A 66 -19.56 -5.48 20.14
C SER A 66 -18.03 -5.63 20.20
N TRP A 67 -17.47 -6.73 19.68
CA TRP A 67 -16.03 -6.99 19.63
C TRP A 67 -15.33 -6.36 18.43
N PHE A 68 -16.07 -5.97 17.39
CA PHE A 68 -15.48 -5.40 16.16
C PHE A 68 -14.60 -4.17 16.46
N GLY A 69 -15.10 -3.24 17.27
CA GLY A 69 -14.34 -2.05 17.67
C GLY A 69 -13.06 -2.39 18.42
N ILE A 70 -13.12 -3.38 19.32
CA ILE A 70 -11.94 -3.83 20.10
C ILE A 70 -10.90 -4.45 19.15
N ILE A 71 -11.30 -5.37 18.28
CA ILE A 71 -10.41 -6.04 17.33
C ILE A 71 -9.77 -4.99 16.41
N TRP A 72 -10.56 -4.06 15.86
CA TRP A 72 -10.06 -2.98 15.03
C TRP A 72 -9.04 -2.10 15.76
N THR A 73 -9.30 -1.79 17.02
CA THR A 73 -8.39 -1.00 17.84
C THR A 73 -7.06 -1.73 18.02
N ILE A 74 -7.09 -3.02 18.37
CA ILE A 74 -5.89 -3.83 18.59
C ILE A 74 -5.10 -3.97 17.27
N LEU A 75 -5.77 -4.23 16.13
CA LEU A 75 -5.13 -4.32 14.83
C LEU A 75 -4.41 -3.01 14.46
N ASN A 76 -5.06 -1.85 14.64
CA ASN A 76 -4.44 -0.55 14.35
C ASN A 76 -3.33 -0.19 15.35
N LEU A 77 -3.47 -0.55 16.61
CA LEU A 77 -2.40 -0.41 17.60
C LEU A 77 -1.16 -1.24 17.20
N THR A 78 -1.39 -2.46 16.72
CA THR A 78 -0.32 -3.33 16.19
C THR A 78 0.43 -2.65 15.04
N VAL A 79 -0.27 -1.99 14.10
CA VAL A 79 0.35 -1.19 13.03
C VAL A 79 1.20 -0.06 13.61
N GLY A 80 0.66 0.70 14.57
CA GLY A 80 1.38 1.81 15.21
C GLY A 80 2.65 1.37 15.91
N ILE A 81 2.57 0.31 16.73
CA ILE A 81 3.72 -0.25 17.44
C ILE A 81 4.77 -0.78 16.45
N SER A 82 4.35 -1.51 15.42
CA SER A 82 5.25 -2.04 14.40
C SER A 82 5.98 -0.93 13.64
N ALA A 83 5.30 0.17 13.35
CA ALA A 83 5.89 1.32 12.65
C ALA A 83 7.08 1.92 13.41
N LEU A 84 7.10 1.88 14.73
CA LEU A 84 8.21 2.37 15.55
C LEU A 84 9.52 1.59 15.35
N TYR A 85 9.41 0.34 14.91
CA TYR A 85 10.57 -0.54 14.67
C TYR A 85 10.99 -0.62 13.20
N SER A 86 10.29 0.11 12.31
CA SER A 86 10.50 0.06 10.87
C SER A 86 11.94 0.41 10.45
N ASP A 87 12.51 1.47 11.01
CA ASP A 87 13.87 1.92 10.68
C ASP A 87 14.93 0.90 11.10
N LYS A 88 14.77 0.25 12.25
CA LYS A 88 15.69 -0.78 12.72
C LYS A 88 15.67 -2.01 11.82
N LEU A 89 14.48 -2.37 11.34
CA LEU A 89 14.31 -3.51 10.44
C LEU A 89 14.90 -3.20 9.05
N ASP A 90 14.64 -2.01 8.53
CA ASP A 90 15.18 -1.55 7.24
C ASP A 90 16.71 -1.49 7.23
N GLN A 91 17.33 -0.94 8.27
CA GLN A 91 18.78 -0.89 8.42
C GLN A 91 19.42 -2.28 8.44
N ARG A 92 18.74 -3.30 8.98
CA ARG A 92 19.26 -4.69 9.05
C ARG A 92 19.15 -5.43 7.72
N LEU A 93 18.06 -5.26 7.00
CA LEU A 93 17.78 -6.02 5.79
C LEU A 93 18.30 -5.32 4.53
N GLY A 94 18.31 -4.00 4.51
CA GLY A 94 18.58 -3.18 3.33
C GLY A 94 17.40 -3.17 2.35
N SER A 95 17.33 -2.12 1.52
CA SER A 95 16.14 -1.78 0.75
C SER A 95 15.60 -2.92 -0.13
N LEU A 96 16.45 -3.59 -0.89
CA LEU A 96 16.00 -4.61 -1.84
C LEU A 96 15.40 -5.84 -1.13
N ARG A 97 16.05 -6.31 -0.05
CA ARG A 97 15.53 -7.42 0.75
C ARG A 97 14.25 -7.02 1.47
N MET A 98 14.13 -5.75 1.83
CA MET A 98 12.93 -5.22 2.46
C MET A 98 11.73 -5.18 1.51
N TYR A 99 11.93 -4.83 0.24
CA TYR A 99 10.87 -4.95 -0.78
C TYR A 99 10.37 -6.40 -0.92
N ALA A 100 11.31 -7.35 -1.02
CA ALA A 100 10.96 -8.78 -1.09
C ALA A 100 10.23 -9.24 0.18
N PHE A 101 10.75 -8.89 1.36
CA PHE A 101 10.12 -9.20 2.65
C PHE A 101 8.67 -8.71 2.69
N ILE A 102 8.43 -7.41 2.41
CA ILE A 102 7.09 -6.83 2.42
C ILE A 102 6.16 -7.58 1.45
N LEU A 103 6.59 -7.81 0.20
CA LEU A 103 5.77 -8.47 -0.80
C LEU A 103 5.37 -9.89 -0.37
N PHE A 104 6.36 -10.72 -0.01
CA PHE A 104 6.10 -12.12 0.33
C PHE A 104 5.27 -12.28 1.60
N PHE A 105 5.49 -11.43 2.61
CA PHE A 105 4.70 -11.50 3.84
C PHE A 105 3.28 -10.93 3.68
N ILE A 106 3.07 -9.92 2.84
CA ILE A 106 1.72 -9.42 2.53
C ILE A 106 0.95 -10.48 1.74
N VAL A 107 1.53 -11.06 0.70
CA VAL A 107 0.90 -12.14 -0.09
C VAL A 107 0.68 -13.39 0.78
N GLY A 108 1.69 -13.79 1.55
CA GLY A 108 1.59 -14.91 2.49
C GLY A 108 0.49 -14.70 3.55
N GLY A 109 0.32 -13.48 4.03
CA GLY A 109 -0.76 -13.13 4.94
C GLY A 109 -2.15 -13.30 4.33
N TYR A 110 -2.34 -12.90 3.07
CA TYR A 110 -3.58 -13.16 2.33
C TYR A 110 -3.87 -14.67 2.21
N ILE A 111 -2.85 -15.44 1.81
CA ILE A 111 -2.96 -16.89 1.66
C ILE A 111 -3.25 -17.56 3.00
N ALA A 112 -2.54 -17.15 4.07
CA ALA A 112 -2.72 -17.72 5.40
C ALA A 112 -4.13 -17.49 5.94
N VAL A 113 -4.71 -16.29 5.77
CA VAL A 113 -6.10 -16.00 6.15
C VAL A 113 -7.08 -16.76 5.26
N ALA A 114 -6.83 -16.83 3.94
CA ALA A 114 -7.70 -17.50 2.98
C ALA A 114 -7.90 -19.00 3.28
N PHE A 115 -6.82 -19.68 3.71
CA PHE A 115 -6.89 -21.11 4.05
C PHE A 115 -7.33 -21.40 5.50
N ASN A 116 -7.39 -20.38 6.34
CA ASN A 116 -7.75 -20.52 7.74
C ASN A 116 -8.83 -19.51 8.13
N ILE A 117 -10.05 -19.67 7.60
CA ILE A 117 -11.22 -18.89 8.02
C ILE A 117 -11.69 -19.41 9.38
N SER A 118 -10.95 -19.03 10.41
CA SER A 118 -11.13 -19.46 11.81
C SER A 118 -10.42 -18.45 12.73
N TYR A 119 -10.44 -18.70 14.02
CA TYR A 119 -9.64 -17.91 14.98
C TYR A 119 -8.12 -17.95 14.67
N VAL A 120 -7.64 -19.02 14.03
CA VAL A 120 -6.24 -19.08 13.52
C VAL A 120 -6.03 -18.04 12.42
N GLY A 121 -7.00 -17.88 11.51
CA GLY A 121 -6.95 -16.81 10.49
C GLY A 121 -6.92 -15.40 11.11
N LEU A 122 -7.63 -15.20 12.21
CA LEU A 122 -7.54 -13.93 12.96
C LEU A 122 -6.13 -13.69 13.51
N ILE A 123 -5.44 -14.72 14.00
CA ILE A 123 -4.03 -14.61 14.42
C ILE A 123 -3.15 -14.29 13.21
N CYS A 124 -3.35 -14.96 12.06
CA CYS A 124 -2.62 -14.65 10.82
C CYS A 124 -2.83 -13.20 10.38
N LEU A 125 -4.05 -12.67 10.59
CA LEU A 125 -4.37 -11.27 10.31
C LEU A 125 -3.53 -10.31 11.18
N PHE A 126 -3.26 -10.64 12.45
CA PHE A 126 -2.35 -9.83 13.28
C PHE A 126 -0.94 -9.76 12.69
N PHE A 127 -0.38 -10.89 12.24
CA PHE A 127 0.92 -10.91 11.57
C PHE A 127 0.92 -10.06 10.29
N PHE A 128 -0.16 -10.12 9.51
CA PHE A 128 -0.34 -9.24 8.35
C PHE A 128 -0.29 -7.76 8.73
N TYR A 129 -0.96 -7.37 9.83
CA TYR A 129 -0.99 -5.99 10.30
C TYR A 129 0.37 -5.53 10.87
N ILE A 130 1.18 -6.42 11.43
CA ILE A 130 2.57 -6.13 11.79
C ILE A 130 3.37 -5.73 10.53
N VAL A 131 3.29 -6.53 9.48
CA VAL A 131 4.00 -6.25 8.22
C VAL A 131 3.49 -4.97 7.56
N ARG A 132 2.18 -4.73 7.57
CA ARG A 132 1.58 -3.47 7.14
C ARG A 132 2.16 -2.27 7.90
N GLY A 133 2.40 -2.42 9.19
CA GLY A 133 2.99 -1.39 10.05
C GLY A 133 4.40 -1.01 9.63
N PHE A 134 5.24 -1.98 9.27
CA PHE A 134 6.58 -1.73 8.72
C PHE A 134 6.53 -1.15 7.30
N ALA A 135 5.67 -1.68 6.44
CA ALA A 135 5.65 -1.35 5.02
C ALA A 135 5.39 0.14 4.74
N THR A 136 4.45 0.74 5.45
CA THR A 136 4.03 2.12 5.17
C THR A 136 5.14 3.15 5.39
N PRO A 137 5.82 3.22 6.54
CA PRO A 137 6.90 4.19 6.76
C PRO A 137 8.12 3.91 5.88
N ILE A 138 8.51 2.66 5.71
CA ILE A 138 9.66 2.26 4.89
C ILE A 138 9.49 2.67 3.44
N LEU A 139 8.36 2.33 2.81
CA LEU A 139 8.11 2.66 1.41
C LEU A 139 7.95 4.18 1.19
N LYS A 140 7.42 4.93 2.17
CA LYS A 140 7.45 6.40 2.14
C LYS A 140 8.88 6.93 2.29
N GLY A 141 9.66 6.33 3.17
CA GLY A 141 11.06 6.68 3.39
C GLY A 141 11.88 6.59 2.10
N TYR A 142 11.77 5.50 1.36
CA TYR A 142 12.47 5.32 0.08
C TYR A 142 12.08 6.38 -0.96
N ILE A 143 10.78 6.67 -1.09
CA ILE A 143 10.33 7.75 -1.99
C ILE A 143 10.92 9.10 -1.57
N ASN A 144 10.94 9.39 -0.27
CA ASN A 144 11.46 10.65 0.26
C ASN A 144 12.98 10.81 0.06
N GLN A 145 13.75 9.71 0.11
CA GLN A 145 15.21 9.73 -0.10
C GLN A 145 15.59 10.12 -1.52
N ILE A 146 14.81 9.68 -2.52
CA ILE A 146 15.08 9.94 -3.94
C ILE A 146 14.32 11.15 -4.50
N THR A 147 13.55 11.85 -3.65
CA THR A 147 12.73 12.99 -4.06
C THR A 147 13.25 14.29 -3.43
N PHE A 148 13.41 15.33 -4.25
CA PHE A 148 13.77 16.66 -3.77
C PHE A 148 12.71 17.20 -2.79
N SER A 149 13.16 17.94 -1.75
CA SER A 149 12.30 18.41 -0.66
C SER A 149 11.06 19.19 -1.14
N GLU A 150 11.23 20.01 -2.18
CA GLU A 150 10.18 20.86 -2.76
C GLU A 150 9.03 20.05 -3.41
N MET A 151 9.32 18.82 -3.89
CA MET A 151 8.36 17.98 -4.60
C MET A 151 7.78 16.86 -3.73
N ARG A 152 8.32 16.61 -2.52
CA ARG A 152 7.93 15.46 -1.68
C ARG A 152 6.44 15.37 -1.41
N ALA A 153 5.82 16.48 -1.04
CA ALA A 153 4.38 16.51 -0.75
C ALA A 153 3.55 16.08 -1.96
N THR A 154 3.87 16.59 -3.14
CA THR A 154 3.18 16.26 -4.40
C THR A 154 3.42 14.80 -4.79
N VAL A 155 4.66 14.31 -4.68
CA VAL A 155 5.00 12.91 -4.99
C VAL A 155 4.29 11.93 -4.05
N LEU A 156 4.22 12.23 -2.76
CA LEU A 156 3.46 11.42 -1.80
C LEU A 156 1.95 11.47 -2.07
N SER A 157 1.43 12.59 -2.57
CA SER A 157 0.03 12.70 -3.00
C SER A 157 -0.23 11.86 -4.25
N ILE A 158 0.67 11.85 -5.23
CA ILE A 158 0.62 10.97 -6.40
C ILE A 158 0.62 9.50 -5.97
N ARG A 159 1.52 9.10 -5.06
CA ARG A 159 1.54 7.76 -4.48
C ARG A 159 0.19 7.38 -3.85
N ASN A 160 -0.37 8.25 -3.02
CA ASN A 160 -1.65 7.99 -2.37
C ASN A 160 -2.81 7.91 -3.37
N PHE A 161 -2.78 8.72 -4.42
CA PHE A 161 -3.74 8.64 -5.52
C PHE A 161 -3.65 7.29 -6.25
N ILE A 162 -2.44 6.82 -6.56
CA ILE A 162 -2.21 5.52 -7.21
C ILE A 162 -2.71 4.37 -6.33
N ILE A 163 -2.49 4.40 -5.03
CA ILE A 163 -3.02 3.41 -4.08
C ILE A 163 -4.54 3.32 -4.19
N ARG A 164 -5.22 4.48 -4.17
CA ARG A 164 -6.68 4.54 -4.24
C ARG A 164 -7.21 4.12 -5.60
N LEU A 165 -6.52 4.47 -6.69
CA LEU A 165 -6.89 4.07 -8.04
C LEU A 165 -6.76 2.55 -8.22
N MET A 166 -5.66 1.95 -7.77
CA MET A 166 -5.47 0.50 -7.80
C MET A 166 -6.52 -0.22 -6.94
N PHE A 167 -6.81 0.30 -5.76
CA PHE A 167 -7.88 -0.23 -4.91
C PHE A 167 -9.23 -0.13 -5.61
N ALA A 168 -9.59 1.02 -6.18
CA ALA A 168 -10.86 1.22 -6.86
C ALA A 168 -11.05 0.30 -8.08
N ALA A 169 -9.97 -0.03 -8.78
CA ALA A 169 -9.99 -0.99 -9.88
C ALA A 169 -10.15 -2.45 -9.40
N MET A 170 -9.54 -2.79 -8.27
CA MET A 170 -9.50 -4.15 -7.75
C MET A 170 -10.69 -4.49 -6.86
N ALA A 171 -11.15 -3.56 -6.03
CA ALA A 171 -12.17 -3.82 -5.01
C ALA A 171 -13.50 -4.35 -5.57
N PRO A 172 -14.06 -3.84 -6.67
CA PRO A 172 -15.29 -4.38 -7.25
C PRO A 172 -15.13 -5.84 -7.71
N LEU A 173 -14.00 -6.17 -8.34
CA LEU A 173 -13.71 -7.52 -8.78
C LEU A 173 -13.62 -8.50 -7.61
N VAL A 174 -12.90 -8.10 -6.57
CA VAL A 174 -12.67 -8.94 -5.38
C VAL A 174 -13.96 -9.08 -4.56
N GLY A 175 -14.76 -8.01 -4.45
CA GLY A 175 -16.09 -8.06 -3.84
C GLY A 175 -17.03 -9.00 -4.60
N TRP A 176 -17.07 -8.91 -5.92
CA TRP A 176 -17.86 -9.81 -6.76
C TRP A 176 -17.44 -11.29 -6.62
N LEU A 177 -16.14 -11.57 -6.51
CA LEU A 177 -15.66 -12.93 -6.23
C LEU A 177 -16.07 -13.43 -4.84
N HIS A 178 -16.09 -12.56 -3.85
CA HIS A 178 -16.59 -12.87 -2.52
C HIS A 178 -18.08 -13.25 -2.56
N ASP A 179 -18.91 -12.45 -3.25
CA ASP A 179 -20.36 -12.66 -3.33
C ASP A 179 -20.74 -13.92 -4.12
N LEU A 180 -19.99 -14.24 -5.20
CA LEU A 180 -20.28 -15.40 -6.04
C LEU A 180 -19.75 -16.73 -5.49
N TYR A 181 -18.62 -16.68 -4.78
CA TYR A 181 -17.93 -17.91 -4.36
C TYR A 181 -17.76 -17.97 -2.84
N SER A 182 -16.73 -17.28 -2.32
CA SER A 182 -16.44 -17.27 -0.88
C SER A 182 -15.37 -16.22 -0.55
N LEU A 183 -15.26 -15.89 0.73
CA LEU A 183 -14.18 -15.06 1.26
C LEU A 183 -12.80 -15.65 0.95
N SER A 184 -12.64 -16.97 1.08
CA SER A 184 -11.38 -17.67 0.79
C SER A 184 -10.92 -17.45 -0.64
N ILE A 185 -11.82 -17.64 -1.62
CA ILE A 185 -11.49 -17.44 -3.05
C ILE A 185 -11.19 -15.97 -3.35
N ALA A 186 -11.93 -15.03 -2.77
CA ALA A 186 -11.67 -13.60 -2.92
C ALA A 186 -10.28 -13.20 -2.38
N LEU A 187 -9.88 -13.74 -1.23
CA LEU A 187 -8.56 -13.49 -0.65
C LEU A 187 -7.43 -14.13 -1.48
N GLN A 188 -7.61 -15.34 -1.99
CA GLN A 188 -6.65 -16.01 -2.90
C GLN A 188 -6.49 -15.24 -4.21
N ALA A 189 -7.58 -14.81 -4.82
CA ALA A 189 -7.56 -14.00 -6.03
C ALA A 189 -6.83 -12.67 -5.77
N THR A 190 -7.09 -12.03 -4.63
CA THR A 190 -6.39 -10.80 -4.22
C THR A 190 -4.89 -11.04 -4.09
N ALA A 191 -4.48 -12.15 -3.45
CA ALA A 191 -3.07 -12.53 -3.34
C ALA A 191 -2.40 -12.63 -4.72
N ALA A 192 -3.05 -13.28 -5.69
CA ALA A 192 -2.54 -13.42 -7.06
C ALA A 192 -2.46 -12.07 -7.80
N ILE A 193 -3.51 -11.24 -7.70
CA ILE A 193 -3.58 -9.91 -8.32
C ILE A 193 -2.48 -8.99 -7.79
N ILE A 194 -2.10 -9.12 -6.52
CA ILE A 194 -1.04 -8.33 -5.88
C ILE A 194 0.35 -8.90 -6.19
N PHE A 195 0.48 -10.23 -6.18
CA PHE A 195 1.77 -10.90 -6.37
C PHE A 195 2.39 -10.59 -7.73
N VAL A 196 1.61 -10.66 -8.81
CA VAL A 196 2.11 -10.47 -10.18
C VAL A 196 2.72 -9.08 -10.39
N PRO A 197 2.01 -7.97 -10.18
CA PRO A 197 2.61 -6.64 -10.34
C PRO A 197 3.64 -6.34 -9.25
N GLY A 198 3.48 -6.83 -8.02
CA GLY A 198 4.45 -6.68 -6.95
C GLY A 198 5.80 -7.31 -7.30
N LEU A 199 5.79 -8.54 -7.84
CA LEU A 199 6.98 -9.23 -8.30
C LEU A 199 7.61 -8.52 -9.51
N LEU A 200 6.80 -8.04 -10.45
CA LEU A 200 7.28 -7.27 -11.59
C LEU A 200 8.06 -6.04 -11.15
N PHE A 201 7.49 -5.21 -10.27
CA PHE A 201 8.16 -4.00 -9.78
C PHE A 201 9.38 -4.32 -8.89
N LEU A 202 9.36 -5.40 -8.13
CA LEU A 202 10.52 -5.89 -7.39
C LEU A 202 11.68 -6.25 -8.34
N ILE A 203 11.41 -6.98 -9.43
CA ILE A 203 12.41 -7.35 -10.43
C ILE A 203 12.94 -6.11 -11.15
N LEU A 204 12.08 -5.16 -11.51
CA LEU A 204 12.50 -3.92 -12.16
C LEU A 204 13.41 -3.09 -11.24
N GLN A 205 13.08 -2.99 -9.96
CA GLN A 205 13.90 -2.33 -8.95
C GLN A 205 15.26 -3.01 -8.78
N TRP A 206 15.28 -4.34 -8.71
CA TRP A 206 16.52 -5.12 -8.61
C TRP A 206 17.43 -4.94 -9.82
N ARG A 207 16.85 -4.95 -11.05
CA ARG A 207 17.61 -4.71 -12.28
C ARG A 207 18.16 -3.28 -12.34
N TYR A 208 17.42 -2.32 -11.83
CA TYR A 208 17.85 -0.93 -11.80
C TYR A 208 19.00 -0.74 -10.81
N SER A 209 18.89 -1.28 -9.61
CA SER A 209 19.93 -1.22 -8.58
C SER A 209 21.26 -1.86 -8.98
N LYS A 210 21.27 -2.83 -9.92
CA LYS A 210 22.51 -3.44 -10.44
C LYS A 210 23.20 -2.64 -11.53
N LYS A 211 22.56 -1.61 -12.09
CA LYS A 211 23.11 -0.79 -13.17
C LYS A 211 23.81 0.47 -12.70
N ILE A 212 23.65 0.80 -11.41
CA ILE A 212 24.32 1.89 -10.70
C ILE A 212 25.45 1.32 -9.88
#